data_6daaee36a73c92bcc3638d83be6ee70b
#
_entry.id   6daaee36a73c92bcc3638d83be6ee70b
#
_cell.length_a   1.000
_cell.length_b   1.000
_cell.length_c   1.000
_cell.angle_alpha   90.00
_cell.angle_beta   90.00
_cell.angle_gamma   90.00
#
_symmetry.space_group_name_H-M   'P 1'
#
loop_
_entity.id
_entity.type
_entity.pdbx_description
1 polymer ?
#
loop_
_entity_poly.entity_id
_entity_poly.type
_entity_poly.pdbx_seq_one_letter_code
_entity_poly.pdbx_strand_id
1 'polypeptide(L)'
;MRKTLILALAAICAQCLYAQNHTVDEVIWVVGDEAILRSDVERVRTIYGNDIKGNPYCVIPEQLAIQKLFLHQAAIDSVSVSDADVAPYVEQDINEKVMMAGSKEKLEEYMRMPMNQIKEELFEQYKNEMTARQMKQKITSGIKITPAEVRRYFRDMPEDSLPFIPTQVEVQILTRHPRIRREEIERVKEQLRGWAERIQAGTTSFSALARMFSKDEGSARMGGELDYYGRTQLDPAFANVAFSLTDPNKVSKVVQSEYGYHIIQLIDKRGDKVKVRHILRRPEVDAKDIEACMARLDSIATDIKENKFTFEVGAQELSDDKDSRNNNGIMTNLNKETGVATTRFEMGDLPSEIARMVDRMEIGEISQAFTMTDKHGMETCAVIKLKNRIPAHRASITEDFQILKGTVEAKKSEEMIQQWIKDKQKSTYVRINEDWRNCDFTYPGWVR
;
A
#
# COMPACT_ATOMS: atom_id res chain seq x y z
N MET A 1 15.50 3.96 -76.91
CA MET A 1 14.92 4.91 -75.92
C MET A 1 13.52 4.54 -75.43
N ARG A 2 12.58 3.97 -76.18
CA ARG A 2 11.24 3.61 -75.68
C ARG A 2 11.23 2.39 -74.75
N LYS A 3 12.12 1.41 -74.92
CA LYS A 3 12.18 0.19 -74.04
C LYS A 3 12.83 0.46 -72.67
N THR A 4 13.74 1.40 -72.56
CA THR A 4 14.39 1.80 -71.30
C THR A 4 13.45 2.66 -70.44
N LEU A 5 12.53 3.39 -71.04
CA LEU A 5 11.54 4.19 -70.27
C LEU A 5 10.46 3.32 -69.62
N ILE A 6 10.05 2.22 -70.34
CA ILE A 6 9.04 1.26 -69.76
C ILE A 6 9.63 0.46 -68.60
N LEU A 7 10.91 0.10 -68.66
CA LEU A 7 11.56 -0.59 -67.54
C LEU A 7 11.76 0.32 -66.32
N ALA A 8 12.02 1.61 -66.56
CA ALA A 8 12.12 2.59 -65.46
C ALA A 8 10.75 2.87 -64.78
N LEU A 9 9.66 2.93 -65.58
CA LEU A 9 8.29 3.07 -64.98
C LEU A 9 7.83 1.82 -64.19
N ALA A 10 8.18 0.62 -64.68
CA ALA A 10 7.88 -0.63 -63.99
C ALA A 10 8.66 -0.76 -62.67
N ALA A 11 9.89 -0.26 -62.59
CA ALA A 11 10.68 -0.24 -61.34
C ALA A 11 10.14 0.77 -60.31
N ILE A 12 9.57 1.89 -60.74
CA ILE A 12 8.94 2.89 -59.88
C ILE A 12 7.60 2.37 -59.34
N CYS A 13 6.81 1.65 -60.14
CA CYS A 13 5.58 1.01 -59.67
C CYS A 13 5.84 -0.16 -58.68
N ALA A 14 6.97 -0.87 -58.81
CA ALA A 14 7.32 -1.93 -57.86
C ALA A 14 7.76 -1.39 -56.47
N GLN A 15 8.22 -0.16 -56.37
CA GLN A 15 8.55 0.47 -55.08
C GLN A 15 7.32 1.00 -54.34
N CYS A 16 6.18 1.20 -55.01
CA CYS A 16 4.92 1.58 -54.33
C CYS A 16 4.16 0.41 -53.69
N LEU A 17 4.65 -0.83 -53.82
CA LEU A 17 4.05 -2.03 -53.19
C LEU A 17 4.66 -2.42 -51.85
N TYR A 18 5.64 -1.70 -51.35
CA TYR A 18 5.97 -1.71 -49.95
C TYR A 18 5.02 -0.72 -49.21
N ALA A 19 3.73 -0.98 -49.27
CA ALA A 19 2.83 -0.45 -48.28
C ALA A 19 3.40 -0.92 -46.92
N GLN A 20 3.89 0.02 -46.13
CA GLN A 20 4.17 -0.22 -44.72
C GLN A 20 2.93 -0.89 -44.20
N ASN A 21 3.06 -2.13 -43.73
CA ASN A 21 2.08 -2.77 -42.90
C ASN A 21 2.00 -1.91 -41.63
N HIS A 22 1.25 -0.81 -41.68
CA HIS A 22 0.63 -0.28 -40.48
C HIS A 22 -0.37 -1.35 -40.09
N THR A 23 0.05 -2.24 -39.23
CA THR A 23 -0.83 -3.20 -38.60
C THR A 23 -1.81 -2.36 -37.79
N VAL A 24 -2.96 -2.08 -38.43
CA VAL A 24 -4.10 -1.50 -37.69
C VAL A 24 -4.47 -2.54 -36.65
N ASP A 25 -4.45 -2.15 -35.39
CA ASP A 25 -4.74 -3.07 -34.28
C ASP A 25 -6.15 -3.66 -34.44
N GLU A 26 -6.28 -4.95 -34.25
CA GLU A 26 -7.54 -5.64 -34.46
C GLU A 26 -8.52 -5.38 -33.31
N VAL A 27 -9.72 -4.88 -33.64
CA VAL A 27 -10.82 -4.80 -32.67
C VAL A 27 -11.41 -6.19 -32.53
N ILE A 28 -11.17 -6.81 -31.39
CA ILE A 28 -11.63 -8.19 -31.11
C ILE A 28 -12.99 -8.24 -30.44
N TRP A 29 -13.30 -7.31 -29.55
CA TRP A 29 -14.58 -7.14 -28.89
C TRP A 29 -15.01 -5.68 -28.87
N VAL A 30 -16.32 -5.46 -28.80
CA VAL A 30 -16.91 -4.15 -28.49
C VAL A 30 -17.93 -4.37 -27.39
N VAL A 31 -17.89 -3.57 -26.31
CA VAL A 31 -18.78 -3.61 -25.17
C VAL A 31 -19.31 -2.20 -24.92
N GLY A 32 -20.59 -1.96 -25.18
CA GLY A 32 -21.13 -0.60 -25.20
C GLY A 32 -20.44 0.23 -26.28
N ASP A 33 -19.81 1.33 -25.85
CA ASP A 33 -19.06 2.25 -26.74
C ASP A 33 -17.52 1.98 -26.72
N GLU A 34 -17.09 0.94 -25.99
CA GLU A 34 -15.69 0.64 -25.72
C GLU A 34 -15.19 -0.55 -26.57
N ALA A 35 -14.09 -0.35 -27.28
CA ALA A 35 -13.41 -1.41 -28.01
C ALA A 35 -12.37 -2.10 -27.12
N ILE A 36 -12.18 -3.41 -27.36
CA ILE A 36 -11.04 -4.19 -26.83
C ILE A 36 -10.21 -4.59 -28.02
N LEU A 37 -8.92 -4.28 -27.97
CA LEU A 37 -7.98 -4.52 -29.04
C LEU A 37 -7.19 -5.80 -28.79
N ARG A 38 -6.67 -6.39 -29.84
CA ARG A 38 -5.77 -7.53 -29.76
C ARG A 38 -4.50 -7.18 -28.97
N SER A 39 -3.97 -5.96 -29.14
CA SER A 39 -2.83 -5.46 -28.40
C SER A 39 -3.09 -5.39 -26.89
N ASP A 40 -4.32 -5.11 -26.45
CA ASP A 40 -4.69 -5.12 -25.03
C ASP A 40 -4.53 -6.54 -24.44
N VAL A 41 -5.00 -7.55 -25.18
CA VAL A 41 -4.85 -8.96 -24.76
C VAL A 41 -3.39 -9.37 -24.71
N GLU A 42 -2.59 -9.03 -25.73
CA GLU A 42 -1.18 -9.37 -25.76
C GLU A 42 -0.38 -8.68 -24.65
N ARG A 43 -0.73 -7.46 -24.30
CA ARG A 43 -0.14 -6.72 -23.18
C ARG A 43 -0.38 -7.43 -21.86
N VAL A 44 -1.64 -7.76 -21.54
CA VAL A 44 -2.01 -8.49 -20.31
C VAL A 44 -1.35 -9.89 -20.29
N ARG A 45 -1.34 -10.58 -21.43
CA ARG A 45 -0.72 -11.91 -21.56
C ARG A 45 0.79 -11.84 -21.31
N THR A 46 1.47 -10.80 -21.77
CA THR A 46 2.92 -10.64 -21.57
C THR A 46 3.25 -10.43 -20.09
N ILE A 47 2.39 -9.72 -19.35
CA ILE A 47 2.63 -9.41 -17.94
C ILE A 47 2.22 -10.59 -17.04
N TYR A 48 1.06 -11.22 -17.28
CA TYR A 48 0.42 -12.18 -16.37
C TYR A 48 0.20 -13.57 -16.98
N GLY A 49 0.66 -13.84 -18.21
CA GLY A 49 0.30 -15.05 -18.95
C GLY A 49 0.63 -16.36 -18.26
N ASN A 50 1.67 -16.40 -17.42
CA ASN A 50 2.05 -17.60 -16.67
C ASN A 50 1.13 -17.90 -15.48
N ASP A 51 0.39 -16.89 -14.98
CA ASP A 51 -0.48 -17.01 -13.81
C ASP A 51 -1.95 -17.23 -14.20
N ILE A 52 -2.27 -17.13 -15.51
CA ILE A 52 -3.63 -17.29 -16.03
C ILE A 52 -3.96 -18.77 -16.17
N LYS A 53 -4.97 -19.21 -15.42
CA LYS A 53 -5.52 -20.57 -15.55
C LYS A 53 -6.47 -20.62 -16.75
N GLY A 54 -6.18 -21.49 -17.72
CA GLY A 54 -6.97 -21.68 -18.93
C GLY A 54 -6.34 -21.06 -20.16
N ASN A 55 -7.11 -20.92 -21.25
CA ASN A 55 -6.64 -20.29 -22.48
C ASN A 55 -6.58 -18.76 -22.32
N PRO A 56 -5.39 -18.13 -22.36
CA PRO A 56 -5.27 -16.67 -22.19
C PRO A 56 -6.10 -15.87 -23.22
N TYR A 57 -6.26 -16.38 -24.44
CA TYR A 57 -7.04 -15.74 -25.49
C TYR A 57 -8.56 -15.84 -25.31
N CYS A 58 -9.02 -16.60 -24.31
CA CYS A 58 -10.41 -16.65 -23.88
C CYS A 58 -10.61 -15.86 -22.56
N VAL A 59 -9.73 -16.10 -21.59
CA VAL A 59 -9.85 -15.53 -20.24
C VAL A 59 -9.62 -14.02 -20.24
N ILE A 60 -8.54 -13.56 -20.90
CA ILE A 60 -8.18 -12.12 -20.90
C ILE A 60 -9.27 -11.25 -21.58
N PRO A 61 -9.74 -11.58 -22.80
CA PRO A 61 -10.80 -10.80 -23.44
C PRO A 61 -12.07 -10.72 -22.59
N GLU A 62 -12.48 -11.83 -21.93
CA GLU A 62 -13.63 -11.85 -21.05
C GLU A 62 -13.44 -10.94 -19.83
N GLN A 63 -12.26 -10.95 -19.19
CA GLN A 63 -11.94 -10.06 -18.07
C GLN A 63 -11.97 -8.60 -18.49
N LEU A 64 -11.38 -8.26 -19.64
CA LEU A 64 -11.44 -6.91 -20.20
C LEU A 64 -12.87 -6.49 -20.51
N ALA A 65 -13.69 -7.39 -21.09
CA ALA A 65 -15.09 -7.12 -21.37
C ALA A 65 -15.90 -6.85 -20.09
N ILE A 66 -15.67 -7.60 -19.04
CA ILE A 66 -16.28 -7.36 -17.72
C ILE A 66 -15.86 -5.98 -17.18
N GLN A 67 -14.58 -5.62 -17.29
CA GLN A 67 -14.12 -4.29 -16.89
C GLN A 67 -14.83 -3.18 -17.70
N LYS A 68 -14.94 -3.35 -19.02
CA LYS A 68 -15.65 -2.39 -19.88
C LYS A 68 -17.15 -2.27 -19.51
N LEU A 69 -17.83 -3.35 -19.10
CA LEU A 69 -19.19 -3.26 -18.56
C LEU A 69 -19.30 -2.35 -17.34
N PHE A 70 -18.33 -2.46 -16.41
CA PHE A 70 -18.31 -1.59 -15.23
C PHE A 70 -18.05 -0.14 -15.59
N LEU A 71 -17.12 0.14 -16.52
CA LEU A 71 -16.81 1.49 -16.98
C LEU A 71 -17.98 2.13 -17.73
N HIS A 72 -18.63 1.37 -18.63
CA HIS A 72 -19.82 1.83 -19.36
C HIS A 72 -20.96 2.18 -18.37
N GLN A 73 -21.20 1.33 -17.37
CA GLN A 73 -22.22 1.64 -16.36
C GLN A 73 -21.82 2.80 -15.45
N ALA A 74 -20.53 2.93 -15.11
CA ALA A 74 -20.03 4.04 -14.32
C ALA A 74 -20.27 5.39 -15.02
N ALA A 75 -20.09 5.43 -16.35
CA ALA A 75 -20.40 6.61 -17.15
C ALA A 75 -21.89 6.97 -17.08
N ILE A 76 -22.78 5.96 -17.24
CA ILE A 76 -24.24 6.15 -17.13
C ILE A 76 -24.64 6.65 -15.73
N ASP A 77 -24.03 6.08 -14.69
CA ASP A 77 -24.35 6.36 -13.30
C ASP A 77 -23.58 7.57 -12.72
N SER A 78 -22.80 8.27 -13.55
CA SER A 78 -21.92 9.39 -13.15
C SER A 78 -20.97 9.03 -11.99
N VAL A 79 -20.45 7.81 -12.01
CA VAL A 79 -19.41 7.37 -11.07
C VAL A 79 -18.05 7.66 -11.70
N SER A 80 -17.25 8.49 -11.05
CA SER A 80 -15.92 8.87 -11.54
C SER A 80 -14.94 9.03 -10.38
N VAL A 81 -13.68 8.77 -10.65
CA VAL A 81 -12.55 9.02 -9.73
C VAL A 81 -11.87 10.30 -10.15
N SER A 82 -11.50 11.15 -9.18
CA SER A 82 -10.80 12.39 -9.47
C SER A 82 -9.34 12.12 -9.87
N ASP A 83 -8.79 12.96 -10.73
CA ASP A 83 -7.38 12.85 -11.14
C ASP A 83 -6.42 13.00 -9.95
N ALA A 84 -6.84 13.76 -8.92
CA ALA A 84 -6.07 13.91 -7.69
C ALA A 84 -5.97 12.62 -6.87
N ASP A 85 -6.98 11.74 -6.95
CA ASP A 85 -6.97 10.45 -6.27
C ASP A 85 -6.12 9.42 -7.01
N VAL A 86 -6.00 9.53 -8.35
CA VAL A 86 -5.22 8.60 -9.19
C VAL A 86 -3.73 8.92 -9.17
N ALA A 87 -3.38 10.21 -9.21
CA ALA A 87 -2.00 10.65 -9.38
C ALA A 87 -0.98 10.04 -8.39
N PRO A 88 -1.27 9.85 -7.09
CA PRO A 88 -0.33 9.25 -6.15
C PRO A 88 0.04 7.80 -6.50
N TYR A 89 -0.91 7.00 -6.96
CA TYR A 89 -0.67 5.60 -7.35
C TYR A 89 0.21 5.50 -8.59
N VAL A 90 -0.03 6.38 -9.57
CA VAL A 90 0.79 6.46 -10.79
C VAL A 90 2.23 6.86 -10.46
N GLU A 91 2.42 7.88 -9.61
CA GLU A 91 3.76 8.31 -9.21
C GLU A 91 4.50 7.23 -8.42
N GLN A 92 3.81 6.52 -7.53
CA GLN A 92 4.39 5.41 -6.80
C GLN A 92 4.84 4.29 -7.74
N ASP A 93 3.98 3.84 -8.65
CA ASP A 93 4.29 2.76 -9.60
C ASP A 93 5.44 3.15 -10.54
N ILE A 94 5.46 4.40 -11.04
CA ILE A 94 6.58 4.90 -11.84
C ILE A 94 7.88 4.88 -11.04
N ASN A 95 7.86 5.33 -9.80
CA ASN A 95 9.06 5.34 -8.96
C ASN A 95 9.58 3.92 -8.72
N GLU A 96 8.69 2.96 -8.48
CA GLU A 96 9.05 1.54 -8.32
C GLU A 96 9.65 0.98 -9.62
N LYS A 97 9.01 1.22 -10.77
CA LYS A 97 9.51 0.79 -12.08
C LYS A 97 10.87 1.41 -12.43
N VAL A 98 11.06 2.71 -12.16
CA VAL A 98 12.36 3.40 -12.34
C VAL A 98 13.43 2.80 -11.43
N MET A 99 13.08 2.47 -10.19
CA MET A 99 14.00 1.83 -9.25
C MET A 99 14.41 0.43 -9.73
N MET A 100 13.46 -0.36 -10.23
CA MET A 100 13.73 -1.69 -10.79
C MET A 100 14.58 -1.63 -12.06
N ALA A 101 14.32 -0.67 -12.95
CA ALA A 101 15.10 -0.47 -14.17
C ALA A 101 16.49 0.15 -13.91
N GLY A 102 16.64 0.84 -12.76
CA GLY A 102 17.86 1.52 -12.35
C GLY A 102 17.95 2.99 -12.78
N SER A 103 17.23 3.44 -13.81
CA SER A 103 17.07 4.84 -14.19
C SER A 103 15.84 5.06 -15.08
N LYS A 104 15.45 6.33 -15.27
CA LYS A 104 14.33 6.70 -16.15
C LYS A 104 14.63 6.31 -17.62
N GLU A 105 15.84 6.58 -18.08
CA GLU A 105 16.27 6.28 -19.44
C GLU A 105 16.22 4.78 -19.74
N LYS A 106 16.62 3.95 -18.78
CA LYS A 106 16.52 2.49 -18.91
C LYS A 106 15.09 2.00 -18.91
N LEU A 107 14.19 2.64 -18.13
CA LEU A 107 12.78 2.33 -18.17
C LEU A 107 12.16 2.68 -19.53
N GLU A 108 12.48 3.86 -20.08
CA GLU A 108 12.03 4.27 -21.42
C GLU A 108 12.55 3.31 -22.51
N GLU A 109 13.80 2.88 -22.42
CA GLU A 109 14.39 1.89 -23.34
C GLU A 109 13.68 0.52 -23.22
N TYR A 110 13.43 0.05 -22.00
CA TYR A 110 12.73 -1.22 -21.76
C TYR A 110 11.29 -1.18 -22.25
N MET A 111 10.56 -0.11 -21.92
CA MET A 111 9.16 0.07 -22.33
C MET A 111 9.02 0.50 -23.80
N ARG A 112 10.11 0.93 -24.44
CA ARG A 112 10.15 1.47 -25.81
C ARG A 112 9.22 2.66 -26.03
N MET A 113 9.03 3.47 -25.01
CA MET A 113 8.19 4.67 -25.05
C MET A 113 8.71 5.74 -24.07
N PRO A 114 8.46 7.02 -24.33
CA PRO A 114 8.90 8.11 -23.47
C PRO A 114 8.12 8.14 -22.16
N MET A 115 8.73 8.68 -21.10
CA MET A 115 8.19 8.70 -19.75
C MET A 115 6.80 9.35 -19.64
N ASN A 116 6.55 10.39 -20.41
CA ASN A 116 5.23 11.03 -20.43
C ASN A 116 4.13 10.09 -20.93
N GLN A 117 4.43 9.26 -21.93
CA GLN A 117 3.48 8.28 -22.46
C GLN A 117 3.30 7.11 -21.47
N ILE A 118 4.39 6.63 -20.85
CA ILE A 118 4.29 5.62 -19.77
C ILE A 118 3.37 6.13 -18.66
N LYS A 119 3.54 7.39 -18.28
CA LYS A 119 2.74 8.02 -17.22
C LYS A 119 1.27 8.15 -17.62
N GLU A 120 0.97 8.52 -18.85
CA GLU A 120 -0.38 8.65 -19.38
C GLU A 120 -1.10 7.30 -19.44
N GLU A 121 -0.42 6.25 -19.92
CA GLU A 121 -0.97 4.88 -19.96
C GLU A 121 -1.26 4.35 -18.56
N LEU A 122 -0.35 4.52 -17.60
CA LEU A 122 -0.58 4.13 -16.22
C LEU A 122 -1.72 4.93 -15.59
N PHE A 123 -1.82 6.22 -15.89
CA PHE A 123 -2.89 7.05 -15.38
C PHE A 123 -4.27 6.56 -15.83
N GLU A 124 -4.44 6.30 -17.10
CA GLU A 124 -5.68 5.75 -17.65
C GLU A 124 -5.98 4.35 -17.08
N GLN A 125 -4.96 3.51 -16.94
CA GLN A 125 -5.13 2.19 -16.33
C GLN A 125 -5.65 2.30 -14.90
N TYR A 126 -4.97 3.07 -14.03
CA TYR A 126 -5.38 3.23 -12.63
C TYR A 126 -6.75 3.89 -12.52
N LYS A 127 -7.05 4.89 -13.35
CA LYS A 127 -8.35 5.55 -13.39
C LYS A 127 -9.47 4.58 -13.70
N ASN A 128 -9.27 3.74 -14.72
CA ASN A 128 -10.22 2.72 -15.11
C ASN A 128 -10.41 1.65 -14.03
N GLU A 129 -9.33 1.16 -13.42
CA GLU A 129 -9.41 0.18 -12.33
C GLU A 129 -10.13 0.74 -11.10
N MET A 130 -9.81 1.96 -10.69
CA MET A 130 -10.45 2.61 -9.54
C MET A 130 -11.93 2.91 -9.82
N THR A 131 -12.26 3.37 -11.04
CA THR A 131 -13.66 3.61 -11.46
C THR A 131 -14.47 2.31 -11.45
N ALA A 132 -13.93 1.24 -12.01
CA ALA A 132 -14.59 -0.09 -11.98
C ALA A 132 -14.76 -0.59 -10.55
N ARG A 133 -13.78 -0.38 -9.67
CA ARG A 133 -13.87 -0.71 -8.24
C ARG A 133 -14.96 0.09 -7.54
N GLN A 134 -15.04 1.41 -7.75
CA GLN A 134 -16.11 2.24 -7.19
C GLN A 134 -17.48 1.79 -7.69
N MET A 135 -17.61 1.42 -8.97
CA MET A 135 -18.85 0.91 -9.50
C MET A 135 -19.28 -0.41 -8.83
N LYS A 136 -18.34 -1.35 -8.62
CA LYS A 136 -18.58 -2.57 -7.85
C LYS A 136 -19.06 -2.26 -6.44
N GLN A 137 -18.41 -1.33 -5.74
CA GLN A 137 -18.82 -0.89 -4.40
C GLN A 137 -20.24 -0.29 -4.41
N LYS A 138 -20.56 0.53 -5.41
CA LYS A 138 -21.91 1.09 -5.56
C LYS A 138 -22.97 0.00 -5.75
N ILE A 139 -22.71 -0.99 -6.59
CA ILE A 139 -23.61 -2.13 -6.80
C ILE A 139 -23.86 -2.90 -5.50
N THR A 140 -22.82 -3.12 -4.72
CA THR A 140 -22.87 -3.93 -3.49
C THR A 140 -23.22 -3.14 -2.22
N SER A 141 -23.29 -1.80 -2.28
CA SER A 141 -23.49 -0.91 -1.12
C SER A 141 -24.78 -1.16 -0.34
N GLY A 142 -25.79 -1.75 -0.99
CA GLY A 142 -27.07 -2.09 -0.36
C GLY A 142 -27.09 -3.39 0.43
N ILE A 143 -25.99 -4.16 0.44
CA ILE A 143 -25.93 -5.44 1.13
C ILE A 143 -25.95 -5.23 2.65
N LYS A 144 -26.94 -5.83 3.29
CA LYS A 144 -27.05 -5.87 4.75
C LYS A 144 -27.06 -7.32 5.19
N ILE A 145 -26.16 -7.66 6.10
CA ILE A 145 -26.05 -9.01 6.65
C ILE A 145 -26.63 -9.01 8.06
N THR A 146 -27.62 -9.84 8.27
CA THR A 146 -28.25 -10.03 9.58
C THR A 146 -27.60 -11.20 10.35
N PRO A 147 -27.63 -11.17 11.69
CA PRO A 147 -27.13 -12.30 12.48
C PRO A 147 -27.84 -13.64 12.16
N ALA A 148 -29.09 -13.60 11.74
CA ALA A 148 -29.84 -14.78 11.35
C ALA A 148 -29.31 -15.40 10.04
N GLU A 149 -28.89 -14.56 9.09
CA GLU A 149 -28.29 -15.03 7.83
C GLU A 149 -26.93 -15.66 8.07
N VAL A 150 -26.08 -15.05 8.91
CA VAL A 150 -24.78 -15.62 9.29
C VAL A 150 -25.00 -17.00 9.94
N ARG A 151 -25.89 -17.10 10.94
CA ARG A 151 -26.21 -18.39 11.57
C ARG A 151 -26.71 -19.42 10.58
N ARG A 152 -27.59 -19.04 9.64
CA ARG A 152 -28.13 -19.95 8.65
C ARG A 152 -27.07 -20.44 7.67
N TYR A 153 -26.15 -19.54 7.26
CA TYR A 153 -25.09 -19.88 6.30
C TYR A 153 -24.13 -20.94 6.86
N PHE A 154 -23.75 -20.81 8.14
CA PHE A 154 -22.79 -21.72 8.77
C PHE A 154 -23.42 -22.92 9.50
N ARG A 155 -24.75 -22.97 9.66
CA ARG A 155 -25.44 -24.02 10.43
C ARG A 155 -25.13 -25.43 9.94
N ASP A 156 -25.21 -25.61 8.63
CA ASP A 156 -25.12 -26.92 7.99
C ASP A 156 -23.73 -27.16 7.36
N MET A 157 -22.77 -26.27 7.69
CA MET A 157 -21.41 -26.38 7.17
C MET A 157 -20.61 -27.35 8.03
N PRO A 158 -19.89 -28.32 7.43
CA PRO A 158 -18.99 -29.18 8.19
C PRO A 158 -17.96 -28.35 8.95
N GLU A 159 -17.58 -28.81 10.16
CA GLU A 159 -16.63 -28.09 11.03
C GLU A 159 -15.29 -27.82 10.32
N ASP A 160 -14.81 -28.77 9.53
CA ASP A 160 -13.56 -28.64 8.75
C ASP A 160 -13.62 -27.56 7.66
N SER A 161 -14.84 -27.15 7.25
CA SER A 161 -15.08 -26.10 6.26
C SER A 161 -15.25 -24.71 6.86
N LEU A 162 -15.33 -24.61 8.19
CA LEU A 162 -15.36 -23.33 8.89
C LEU A 162 -13.99 -22.64 8.78
N PRO A 163 -13.94 -21.30 8.70
CA PRO A 163 -12.70 -20.57 8.73
C PRO A 163 -11.82 -20.97 9.92
N PHE A 164 -10.54 -21.18 9.68
CA PHE A 164 -9.58 -21.44 10.73
C PHE A 164 -9.07 -20.12 11.30
N ILE A 165 -9.22 -19.93 12.58
CA ILE A 165 -8.73 -18.76 13.32
C ILE A 165 -7.42 -19.17 14.00
N PRO A 166 -6.29 -18.58 13.62
CA PRO A 166 -5.02 -18.86 14.29
C PRO A 166 -5.03 -18.34 15.72
N THR A 167 -4.06 -18.78 16.52
CA THR A 167 -3.90 -18.29 17.90
C THR A 167 -3.81 -16.77 17.90
N GLN A 168 -4.66 -16.13 18.69
CA GLN A 168 -4.69 -14.69 18.90
C GLN A 168 -4.34 -14.34 20.33
N VAL A 169 -3.72 -13.18 20.52
CA VAL A 169 -3.32 -12.68 21.85
C VAL A 169 -3.76 -11.24 22.03
N GLU A 170 -4.04 -10.87 23.28
CA GLU A 170 -4.20 -9.48 23.69
C GLU A 170 -3.06 -9.12 24.63
N VAL A 171 -2.34 -8.06 24.30
CA VAL A 171 -1.12 -7.64 24.99
C VAL A 171 -1.30 -6.22 25.53
N GLN A 172 -0.89 -6.02 26.76
CA GLN A 172 -0.70 -4.69 27.33
C GLN A 172 0.79 -4.37 27.35
N ILE A 173 1.13 -3.10 27.08
CA ILE A 173 2.50 -2.61 27.02
C ILE A 173 2.66 -1.35 27.87
N LEU A 174 3.80 -1.22 28.53
CA LEU A 174 4.28 -0.02 29.18
C LEU A 174 5.68 0.26 28.65
N THR A 175 5.88 1.42 28.03
CA THR A 175 7.15 1.79 27.43
C THR A 175 7.79 2.99 28.11
N ARG A 176 9.11 3.03 28.06
CA ARG A 176 9.90 4.20 28.48
C ARG A 176 11.01 4.45 27.48
N HIS A 177 11.18 5.71 27.09
CA HIS A 177 12.33 6.10 26.31
C HIS A 177 13.56 6.23 27.24
N PRO A 178 14.68 5.57 26.89
CA PRO A 178 15.92 5.79 27.62
C PRO A 178 16.39 7.24 27.44
N ARG A 179 17.14 7.73 28.39
CA ARG A 179 17.65 9.11 28.36
C ARG A 179 18.66 9.27 27.23
N ILE A 180 18.42 10.24 26.35
CA ILE A 180 19.37 10.66 25.34
C ILE A 180 20.24 11.78 25.93
N ARG A 181 21.56 11.62 25.88
CA ARG A 181 22.50 12.61 26.39
C ARG A 181 22.50 13.86 25.52
N ARG A 182 22.61 15.03 26.16
CA ARG A 182 22.59 16.32 25.45
C ARG A 182 23.70 16.43 24.42
N GLU A 183 24.88 15.90 24.75
CA GLU A 183 26.06 15.87 23.89
C GLU A 183 25.78 15.13 22.57
N GLU A 184 25.06 14.02 22.64
CA GLU A 184 24.68 13.22 21.48
C GLU A 184 23.66 13.96 20.60
N ILE A 185 22.68 14.61 21.22
CA ILE A 185 21.71 15.45 20.51
C ILE A 185 22.45 16.58 19.75
N GLU A 186 23.38 17.28 20.41
CA GLU A 186 24.13 18.36 19.74
C GLU A 186 25.07 17.81 18.66
N ARG A 187 25.69 16.64 18.87
CA ARG A 187 26.48 15.96 17.84
C ARG A 187 25.66 15.69 16.57
N VAL A 188 24.46 15.17 16.71
CA VAL A 188 23.56 14.91 15.56
C VAL A 188 23.16 16.20 14.87
N LYS A 189 22.82 17.25 15.64
CA LYS A 189 22.45 18.55 15.07
C LYS A 189 23.63 19.23 14.33
N GLU A 190 24.83 19.15 14.88
CA GLU A 190 26.04 19.69 14.24
C GLU A 190 26.35 18.93 12.95
N GLN A 191 26.22 17.61 12.96
CA GLN A 191 26.39 16.78 11.78
C GLN A 191 25.42 17.21 10.65
N LEU A 192 24.15 17.40 10.99
CA LEU A 192 23.13 17.85 10.02
C LEU A 192 23.40 19.28 9.53
N ARG A 193 23.84 20.21 10.40
CA ARG A 193 24.24 21.57 10.01
C ARG A 193 25.41 21.54 9.03
N GLY A 194 26.46 20.78 9.35
CA GLY A 194 27.62 20.63 8.47
C GLY A 194 27.27 20.02 7.11
N TRP A 195 26.32 19.08 7.07
CA TRP A 195 25.80 18.56 5.80
C TRP A 195 25.02 19.62 5.02
N ALA A 196 24.15 20.39 5.67
CA ALA A 196 23.42 21.46 5.03
C ALA A 196 24.35 22.51 4.41
N GLU A 197 25.42 22.92 5.11
CA GLU A 197 26.44 23.84 4.61
C GLU A 197 27.18 23.27 3.40
N ARG A 198 27.58 21.99 3.43
CA ARG A 198 28.28 21.32 2.32
C ARG A 198 27.38 21.18 1.08
N ILE A 199 26.09 20.93 1.28
CA ILE A 199 25.11 20.88 0.19
C ILE A 199 24.96 22.28 -0.44
N GLN A 200 24.81 23.31 0.39
CA GLN A 200 24.69 24.70 -0.09
C GLN A 200 25.92 25.21 -0.81
N ALA A 201 27.11 24.78 -0.35
CA ALA A 201 28.40 25.08 -0.99
C ALA A 201 28.63 24.25 -2.28
N GLY A 202 27.73 23.31 -2.63
CA GLY A 202 27.87 22.45 -3.82
C GLY A 202 28.98 21.39 -3.72
N THR A 203 29.56 21.19 -2.54
CA THR A 203 30.67 20.22 -2.33
C THR A 203 30.15 18.77 -2.24
N THR A 204 28.86 18.57 -2.02
CA THR A 204 28.18 17.27 -2.00
C THR A 204 26.73 17.41 -2.41
N SER A 205 26.13 16.34 -2.91
CA SER A 205 24.70 16.34 -3.24
C SER A 205 23.86 15.89 -2.04
N PHE A 206 22.65 16.46 -1.93
CA PHE A 206 21.69 16.05 -0.92
C PHE A 206 21.37 14.54 -1.00
N SER A 207 21.10 14.05 -2.22
CA SER A 207 20.77 12.66 -2.47
C SER A 207 21.89 11.69 -2.09
N ALA A 208 23.15 12.06 -2.29
CA ALA A 208 24.27 11.22 -1.87
C ALA A 208 24.30 11.05 -0.35
N LEU A 209 24.17 12.16 0.40
CA LEU A 209 24.15 12.11 1.87
C LEU A 209 22.90 11.39 2.40
N ALA A 210 21.75 11.56 1.77
CA ALA A 210 20.53 10.86 2.15
C ALA A 210 20.70 9.34 2.01
N ARG A 211 21.21 8.87 0.87
CA ARG A 211 21.46 7.43 0.63
C ARG A 211 22.44 6.82 1.61
N MET A 212 23.46 7.57 2.01
CA MET A 212 24.52 7.06 2.89
C MET A 212 24.14 7.11 4.37
N PHE A 213 23.38 8.10 4.79
CA PHE A 213 23.28 8.43 6.22
C PHE A 213 21.86 8.63 6.74
N SER A 214 20.84 8.74 5.88
CA SER A 214 19.46 8.89 6.35
C SER A 214 19.00 7.62 7.05
N LYS A 215 18.34 7.79 8.20
CA LYS A 215 17.70 6.72 8.95
C LYS A 215 16.24 6.49 8.53
N ASP A 216 15.75 7.22 7.55
CA ASP A 216 14.51 6.92 6.85
C ASP A 216 14.80 6.01 5.65
N GLU A 217 14.72 4.70 5.86
CA GLU A 217 15.05 3.69 4.84
C GLU A 217 14.12 3.79 3.62
N GLY A 218 12.89 4.24 3.81
CA GLY A 218 11.92 4.38 2.74
C GLY A 218 12.36 5.39 1.68
N SER A 219 12.77 6.59 2.11
CA SER A 219 13.19 7.64 1.19
C SER A 219 14.70 7.64 0.91
N ALA A 220 15.53 7.08 1.79
CA ALA A 220 16.99 7.09 1.65
C ALA A 220 17.46 6.55 0.30
N ARG A 221 16.90 5.42 -0.15
CA ARG A 221 17.22 4.77 -1.43
C ARG A 221 16.93 5.67 -2.64
N MET A 222 15.92 6.52 -2.53
CA MET A 222 15.54 7.53 -3.52
C MET A 222 16.23 8.88 -3.30
N GLY A 223 17.30 8.92 -2.48
CA GLY A 223 18.03 10.16 -2.20
C GLY A 223 17.31 11.09 -1.23
N GLY A 224 16.44 10.56 -0.39
CA GLY A 224 15.67 11.28 0.61
C GLY A 224 14.38 11.90 0.07
N GLU A 225 14.00 11.62 -1.18
CA GLU A 225 12.80 12.20 -1.80
C GLU A 225 11.53 11.59 -1.22
N LEU A 226 10.61 12.47 -0.83
CA LEU A 226 9.22 12.18 -0.50
C LEU A 226 8.35 12.67 -1.66
N ASP A 227 7.23 12.00 -1.87
CA ASP A 227 6.28 12.43 -2.90
C ASP A 227 5.46 13.65 -2.45
N TYR A 228 4.44 14.04 -3.21
CA TYR A 228 3.58 15.16 -2.88
C TYR A 228 2.68 14.86 -1.68
N TYR A 229 2.99 15.42 -0.53
CA TYR A 229 2.21 15.30 0.69
C TYR A 229 1.48 16.58 1.04
N GLY A 230 0.25 16.44 1.50
CA GLY A 230 -0.49 17.49 2.17
C GLY A 230 0.02 17.71 3.60
N ARG A 231 -0.30 18.88 4.18
CA ARG A 231 0.17 19.28 5.52
C ARG A 231 -0.19 18.28 6.63
N THR A 232 -1.37 17.67 6.56
CA THR A 232 -1.88 16.74 7.58
C THR A 232 -1.32 15.32 7.48
N GLN A 233 -0.61 15.02 6.39
CA GLN A 233 0.01 13.71 6.16
C GLN A 233 1.46 13.64 6.69
N LEU A 234 2.00 14.77 7.11
CA LEU A 234 3.36 14.91 7.63
C LEU A 234 3.34 15.22 9.12
N ASP A 235 4.44 14.88 9.83
CA ASP A 235 4.65 15.35 11.20
C ASP A 235 4.47 16.87 11.27
N PRO A 236 3.77 17.42 12.27
CA PRO A 236 3.47 18.85 12.34
C PRO A 236 4.70 19.78 12.31
N ALA A 237 5.78 19.40 13.00
CA ALA A 237 7.02 20.19 13.02
C ALA A 237 7.73 20.13 11.67
N PHE A 238 7.78 18.96 11.05
CA PHE A 238 8.32 18.75 9.71
C PHE A 238 7.49 19.52 8.68
N ALA A 239 6.15 19.39 8.71
CA ALA A 239 5.24 20.06 7.80
C ALA A 239 5.40 21.60 7.84
N ASN A 240 5.49 22.18 9.05
CA ASN A 240 5.65 23.61 9.21
C ASN A 240 6.89 24.13 8.47
N VAL A 241 8.00 23.41 8.53
CA VAL A 241 9.22 23.80 7.82
C VAL A 241 9.12 23.49 6.33
N ALA A 242 8.67 22.30 5.94
CA ALA A 242 8.55 21.90 4.53
C ALA A 242 7.68 22.88 3.73
N PHE A 243 6.53 23.28 4.28
CA PHE A 243 5.63 24.25 3.67
C PHE A 243 6.14 25.71 3.69
N SER A 244 7.06 26.07 4.59
CA SER A 244 7.69 27.39 4.63
C SER A 244 8.80 27.57 3.59
N LEU A 245 9.38 26.49 3.07
CA LEU A 245 10.44 26.55 2.08
C LEU A 245 9.90 27.12 0.76
N THR A 246 10.66 28.06 0.18
CA THR A 246 10.31 28.70 -1.10
C THR A 246 11.38 28.57 -2.17
N ASP A 247 12.63 28.25 -1.75
CA ASP A 247 13.79 28.16 -2.64
C ASP A 247 14.30 26.71 -2.68
N PRO A 248 14.22 26.03 -3.83
CA PRO A 248 14.70 24.64 -3.99
C PRO A 248 16.20 24.47 -3.77
N ASN A 249 17.00 25.58 -3.86
CA ASN A 249 18.45 25.51 -3.66
C ASN A 249 18.84 25.60 -2.19
N LYS A 250 17.92 25.94 -1.30
CA LYS A 250 18.19 26.07 0.13
C LYS A 250 17.83 24.82 0.91
N VAL A 251 18.68 24.48 1.86
CA VAL A 251 18.42 23.44 2.85
C VAL A 251 17.88 24.11 4.12
N SER A 252 16.90 23.49 4.76
CA SER A 252 16.33 24.00 6.01
C SER A 252 17.35 24.03 7.15
N LYS A 253 17.04 24.77 8.21
CA LYS A 253 17.64 24.53 9.52
C LYS A 253 17.24 23.12 10.00
N VAL A 254 17.98 22.62 11.01
CA VAL A 254 17.64 21.34 11.65
C VAL A 254 16.25 21.42 12.30
N VAL A 255 15.41 20.47 11.96
CA VAL A 255 14.02 20.31 12.45
C VAL A 255 13.96 19.09 13.35
N GLN A 256 13.31 19.20 14.48
CA GLN A 256 13.00 18.07 15.35
C GLN A 256 11.57 17.63 15.15
N SER A 257 11.35 16.36 14.93
CA SER A 257 10.03 15.69 14.84
C SER A 257 9.97 14.51 15.83
N GLU A 258 8.87 13.80 15.87
CA GLU A 258 8.75 12.55 16.63
C GLU A 258 9.66 11.43 16.07
N TYR A 259 10.10 11.53 14.81
CA TYR A 259 11.01 10.57 14.16
C TYR A 259 12.50 10.84 14.41
N GLY A 260 12.87 12.03 14.87
CA GLY A 260 14.25 12.44 15.10
C GLY A 260 14.55 13.84 14.57
N TYR A 261 15.77 14.05 14.05
CA TYR A 261 16.26 15.33 13.56
C TYR A 261 16.41 15.30 12.04
N HIS A 262 15.93 16.34 11.36
CA HIS A 262 15.89 16.41 9.91
C HIS A 262 16.54 17.68 9.37
N ILE A 263 17.08 17.60 8.16
CA ILE A 263 17.24 18.72 7.24
C ILE A 263 16.39 18.43 6.02
N ILE A 264 15.78 19.47 5.46
CA ILE A 264 14.76 19.39 4.42
C ILE A 264 15.15 20.30 3.27
N GLN A 265 14.95 19.87 2.04
CA GLN A 265 15.09 20.68 0.84
C GLN A 265 13.84 20.55 -0.02
N LEU A 266 13.34 21.68 -0.49
CA LEU A 266 12.19 21.72 -1.40
C LEU A 266 12.56 21.17 -2.77
N ILE A 267 11.69 20.40 -3.39
CA ILE A 267 11.77 19.98 -4.79
C ILE A 267 10.73 20.73 -5.60
N ASP A 268 9.45 20.68 -5.18
CA ASP A 268 8.34 21.30 -5.91
C ASP A 268 7.14 21.57 -4.96
N LYS A 269 6.25 22.47 -5.38
CA LYS A 269 4.98 22.75 -4.71
C LYS A 269 3.85 22.73 -5.71
N ARG A 270 2.75 22.06 -5.39
CA ARG A 270 1.53 21.99 -6.20
C ARG A 270 0.30 22.22 -5.32
N GLY A 271 -0.28 23.41 -5.43
CA GLY A 271 -1.43 23.76 -4.60
C GLY A 271 -1.14 23.64 -3.11
N ASP A 272 -1.86 22.77 -2.44
CA ASP A 272 -1.75 22.48 -1.00
C ASP A 272 -0.79 21.32 -0.67
N LYS A 273 -0.01 20.83 -1.65
CA LYS A 273 0.96 19.74 -1.49
C LYS A 273 2.38 20.22 -1.72
N VAL A 274 3.32 19.60 -1.00
CA VAL A 274 4.77 19.80 -1.17
C VAL A 274 5.46 18.51 -1.52
N LYS A 275 6.44 18.58 -2.43
CA LYS A 275 7.42 17.54 -2.71
C LYS A 275 8.76 18.01 -2.17
N VAL A 276 9.35 17.23 -1.26
CA VAL A 276 10.60 17.56 -0.58
C VAL A 276 11.53 16.37 -0.59
N ARG A 277 12.80 16.61 -0.26
CA ARG A 277 13.72 15.57 0.17
C ARG A 277 14.25 15.89 1.54
N HIS A 278 14.51 14.85 2.33
CA HIS A 278 15.01 15.02 3.69
C HIS A 278 16.10 14.03 4.05
N ILE A 279 16.87 14.37 5.07
CA ILE A 279 17.81 13.46 5.73
C ILE A 279 17.40 13.37 7.19
N LEU A 280 17.05 12.18 7.63
CA LEU A 280 16.70 11.88 9.01
C LEU A 280 17.91 11.32 9.76
N ARG A 281 18.16 11.87 10.93
CA ARG A 281 19.12 11.31 11.91
C ARG A 281 18.45 11.12 13.25
N ARG A 282 18.77 10.02 13.89
CA ARG A 282 18.36 9.70 15.26
C ARG A 282 19.59 9.74 16.15
N PRO A 283 19.51 10.37 17.36
CA PRO A 283 20.60 10.25 18.33
C PRO A 283 20.68 8.81 18.82
N GLU A 284 21.90 8.34 19.03
CA GLU A 284 22.17 7.02 19.57
C GLU A 284 22.02 7.04 21.10
N VAL A 285 21.53 5.97 21.65
CA VAL A 285 21.37 5.82 23.11
C VAL A 285 22.58 5.08 23.67
N ASP A 286 23.13 5.60 24.76
CA ASP A 286 24.23 4.92 25.48
C ASP A 286 23.70 3.65 26.16
N ALA A 287 24.47 2.57 26.09
CA ALA A 287 24.10 1.30 26.70
C ALA A 287 23.77 1.41 28.21
N LYS A 288 24.49 2.29 28.93
CA LYS A 288 24.20 2.53 30.36
C LYS A 288 22.84 3.21 30.61
N ASP A 289 22.42 4.10 29.69
CA ASP A 289 21.15 4.76 29.79
C ASP A 289 20.00 3.78 29.42
N ILE A 290 20.25 2.82 28.53
CA ILE A 290 19.34 1.69 28.25
C ILE A 290 19.21 0.79 29.47
N GLU A 291 20.33 0.35 30.06
CA GLU A 291 20.33 -0.49 31.28
C GLU A 291 19.58 0.18 32.44
N ALA A 292 19.80 1.48 32.65
CA ALA A 292 19.09 2.24 33.67
C ALA A 292 17.59 2.34 33.41
N CYS A 293 17.19 2.46 32.14
CA CYS A 293 15.79 2.49 31.74
C CYS A 293 15.13 1.12 31.97
N MET A 294 15.79 0.03 31.58
CA MET A 294 15.33 -1.33 31.81
C MET A 294 15.17 -1.63 33.32
N ALA A 295 16.18 -1.31 34.13
CA ALA A 295 16.15 -1.49 35.57
C ALA A 295 14.97 -0.75 36.23
N ARG A 296 14.65 0.46 35.73
CA ARG A 296 13.46 1.21 36.20
C ARG A 296 12.16 0.52 35.82
N LEU A 297 12.05 -0.04 34.63
CA LEU A 297 10.90 -0.79 34.17
C LEU A 297 10.73 -2.10 34.94
N ASP A 298 11.81 -2.81 35.26
CA ASP A 298 11.79 -4.01 36.10
C ASP A 298 11.33 -3.70 37.53
N SER A 299 11.72 -2.54 38.09
CA SER A 299 11.20 -2.06 39.35
C SER A 299 9.68 -1.81 39.29
N ILE A 300 9.20 -1.16 38.22
CA ILE A 300 7.76 -0.94 38.01
C ILE A 300 7.02 -2.28 37.84
N ALA A 301 7.56 -3.22 37.08
CA ALA A 301 6.99 -4.55 36.91
C ALA A 301 6.91 -5.32 38.27
N THR A 302 7.92 -5.16 39.13
CA THR A 302 7.94 -5.72 40.47
C THR A 302 6.85 -5.11 41.35
N ASP A 303 6.70 -3.78 41.34
CA ASP A 303 5.66 -3.07 42.08
C ASP A 303 4.26 -3.52 41.67
N ILE A 304 4.05 -3.75 40.34
CA ILE A 304 2.78 -4.29 39.83
C ILE A 304 2.58 -5.73 40.31
N LYS A 305 3.60 -6.60 40.27
CA LYS A 305 3.53 -7.99 40.75
C LYS A 305 3.24 -8.05 42.26
N GLU A 306 3.72 -7.10 43.02
CA GLU A 306 3.44 -6.93 44.46
C GLU A 306 2.07 -6.27 44.72
N ASN A 307 1.26 -5.99 43.69
CA ASN A 307 -0.06 -5.35 43.80
C ASN A 307 -0.06 -3.94 44.41
N LYS A 308 1.02 -3.19 44.33
CA LYS A 308 1.05 -1.78 44.74
C LYS A 308 0.15 -0.92 43.87
N PHE A 309 0.07 -1.25 42.57
CA PHE A 309 -0.88 -0.72 41.59
C PHE A 309 -1.05 -1.71 40.43
N THR A 310 -2.08 -1.52 39.60
CA THR A 310 -2.33 -2.41 38.47
C THR A 310 -1.50 -2.04 37.28
N PHE A 311 -1.35 -2.97 36.30
CA PHE A 311 -0.63 -2.69 35.05
C PHE A 311 -1.27 -1.52 34.30
N GLU A 312 -2.59 -1.44 34.31
CA GLU A 312 -3.37 -0.39 33.64
C GLU A 312 -3.02 1.00 34.20
N VAL A 313 -2.97 1.13 35.55
CA VAL A 313 -2.56 2.39 36.22
C VAL A 313 -1.10 2.71 35.89
N GLY A 314 -0.21 1.71 35.94
CA GLY A 314 1.19 1.88 35.57
C GLY A 314 1.34 2.36 34.11
N ALA A 315 0.59 1.79 33.19
CA ALA A 315 0.62 2.20 31.78
C ALA A 315 0.10 3.64 31.60
N GLN A 316 -1.02 4.00 32.25
CA GLN A 316 -1.60 5.34 32.16
C GLN A 316 -0.67 6.44 32.70
N GLU A 317 -0.03 6.20 33.83
CA GLU A 317 0.74 7.22 34.54
C GLU A 317 2.22 7.26 34.12
N LEU A 318 2.76 6.11 33.70
CA LEU A 318 4.20 5.97 33.52
C LEU A 318 4.64 5.66 32.10
N SER A 319 3.73 5.26 31.19
CA SER A 319 4.12 4.94 29.81
C SER A 319 4.37 6.18 28.96
N ASP A 320 5.41 6.14 28.15
CA ASP A 320 5.72 7.19 27.17
C ASP A 320 4.97 6.99 25.83
N ASP A 321 4.48 5.78 25.54
CA ASP A 321 3.64 5.52 24.35
C ASP A 321 2.22 6.05 24.58
N LYS A 322 1.88 7.10 23.83
CA LYS A 322 0.60 7.80 23.97
C LYS A 322 -0.60 6.96 23.55
N ASP A 323 -0.42 6.07 22.57
CA ASP A 323 -1.53 5.30 22.01
C ASP A 323 -2.01 4.23 22.99
N SER A 324 -1.09 3.39 23.48
CA SER A 324 -1.43 2.36 24.46
C SER A 324 -1.73 2.97 25.85
N ARG A 325 -1.03 4.03 26.26
CA ARG A 325 -1.27 4.75 27.50
C ARG A 325 -2.73 5.16 27.67
N ASN A 326 -3.31 5.77 26.64
CA ASN A 326 -4.70 6.22 26.65
C ASN A 326 -5.71 5.06 26.59
N ASN A 327 -5.24 3.86 26.32
CA ASN A 327 -6.02 2.62 26.23
C ASN A 327 -5.63 1.61 27.34
N ASN A 328 -5.29 2.09 28.53
CA ASN A 328 -4.93 1.24 29.68
C ASN A 328 -3.75 0.28 29.38
N GLY A 329 -2.83 0.68 28.56
CA GLY A 329 -1.72 -0.12 28.07
C GLY A 329 -2.06 -1.12 26.96
N ILE A 330 -3.32 -1.28 26.59
CA ILE A 330 -3.75 -2.25 25.58
C ILE A 330 -3.25 -1.83 24.21
N MET A 331 -2.53 -2.72 23.57
CA MET A 331 -2.11 -2.55 22.18
C MET A 331 -3.30 -2.73 21.24
N THR A 332 -3.30 -1.99 20.13
CA THR A 332 -4.33 -2.09 19.09
C THR A 332 -3.73 -2.43 17.74
N ASN A 333 -4.44 -3.21 16.97
CA ASN A 333 -4.13 -3.64 15.63
C ASN A 333 -5.27 -3.27 14.68
N LEU A 334 -5.01 -3.24 13.38
CA LEU A 334 -6.03 -3.19 12.35
C LEU A 334 -6.23 -4.61 11.81
N ASN A 335 -7.45 -5.13 11.94
CA ASN A 335 -7.77 -6.40 11.30
C ASN A 335 -7.62 -6.25 9.78
N LYS A 336 -6.76 -7.07 9.17
CA LYS A 336 -6.40 -6.98 7.74
C LYS A 336 -7.59 -7.26 6.80
N GLU A 337 -8.54 -8.06 7.25
CA GLU A 337 -9.71 -8.43 6.44
C GLU A 337 -10.83 -7.38 6.52
N THR A 338 -11.07 -6.86 7.72
CA THR A 338 -12.19 -5.95 7.98
C THR A 338 -11.79 -4.47 8.02
N GLY A 339 -10.48 -4.15 8.16
CA GLY A 339 -9.99 -2.80 8.39
C GLY A 339 -10.43 -2.18 9.73
N VAL A 340 -11.02 -2.97 10.61
CA VAL A 340 -11.53 -2.50 11.91
C VAL A 340 -10.44 -2.63 12.97
N ALA A 341 -10.35 -1.62 13.84
CA ALA A 341 -9.44 -1.66 14.98
C ALA A 341 -9.82 -2.80 15.94
N THR A 342 -8.84 -3.58 16.36
CA THR A 342 -9.00 -4.71 17.27
C THR A 342 -7.87 -4.71 18.32
N THR A 343 -8.13 -5.31 19.48
CA THR A 343 -7.11 -5.57 20.50
C THR A 343 -6.44 -6.94 20.33
N ARG A 344 -6.93 -7.74 19.39
CA ARG A 344 -6.43 -9.08 19.10
C ARG A 344 -5.36 -9.05 18.03
N PHE A 345 -4.26 -9.73 18.29
CA PHE A 345 -3.13 -9.88 17.38
C PHE A 345 -2.95 -11.36 17.05
N GLU A 346 -2.76 -11.67 15.80
CA GLU A 346 -2.09 -12.90 15.42
C GLU A 346 -0.60 -12.76 15.74
N MET A 347 0.09 -13.87 15.98
CA MET A 347 1.52 -13.83 16.36
C MET A 347 2.39 -13.12 15.30
N GLY A 348 2.03 -13.22 14.03
CA GLY A 348 2.72 -12.56 12.92
C GLY A 348 2.45 -11.05 12.78
N ASP A 349 1.46 -10.51 13.49
CA ASP A 349 1.11 -9.08 13.48
C ASP A 349 1.80 -8.30 14.60
N LEU A 350 2.35 -9.00 15.59
CA LEU A 350 3.12 -8.39 16.68
C LEU A 350 4.53 -8.00 16.21
N PRO A 351 5.10 -6.91 16.76
CA PRO A 351 6.54 -6.68 16.67
C PRO A 351 7.34 -7.91 17.09
N SER A 352 8.40 -8.21 16.38
CA SER A 352 9.16 -9.48 16.55
C SER A 352 9.67 -9.72 17.96
N GLU A 353 10.03 -8.64 18.66
CA GLU A 353 10.49 -8.68 20.06
C GLU A 353 9.36 -9.10 21.00
N ILE A 354 8.16 -8.52 20.81
CA ILE A 354 6.97 -8.84 21.60
C ILE A 354 6.51 -10.25 21.30
N ALA A 355 6.44 -10.66 20.04
CA ALA A 355 6.01 -11.99 19.63
C ALA A 355 6.83 -13.09 20.31
N ARG A 356 8.18 -12.94 20.32
CA ARG A 356 9.09 -13.91 20.96
C ARG A 356 8.89 -14.05 22.45
N MET A 357 8.49 -12.97 23.12
CA MET A 357 8.22 -13.00 24.57
C MET A 357 6.86 -13.61 24.85
N VAL A 358 5.82 -13.12 24.15
CA VAL A 358 4.45 -13.58 24.32
C VAL A 358 4.33 -15.08 24.09
N ASP A 359 5.09 -15.65 23.15
CA ASP A 359 5.06 -17.09 22.83
C ASP A 359 5.25 -17.97 24.08
N ARG A 360 6.07 -17.52 25.05
CA ARG A 360 6.45 -18.26 26.25
C ARG A 360 5.71 -17.84 27.51
N MET A 361 4.93 -16.75 27.45
CA MET A 361 4.25 -16.18 28.62
C MET A 361 2.93 -16.89 28.92
N GLU A 362 2.58 -16.96 30.19
CA GLU A 362 1.26 -17.36 30.67
C GLU A 362 0.31 -16.15 30.72
N ILE A 363 -1.01 -16.41 30.70
CA ILE A 363 -2.01 -15.33 30.81
C ILE A 363 -1.87 -14.65 32.17
N GLY A 364 -1.78 -13.34 32.17
CA GLY A 364 -1.56 -12.49 33.35
C GLY A 364 -0.10 -12.28 33.71
N GLU A 365 0.83 -13.00 33.07
CA GLU A 365 2.26 -12.84 33.32
C GLU A 365 2.75 -11.47 32.81
N ILE A 366 3.70 -10.90 33.57
CA ILE A 366 4.40 -9.66 33.19
C ILE A 366 5.84 -10.01 32.89
N SER A 367 6.33 -9.56 31.73
CA SER A 367 7.69 -9.81 31.26
C SER A 367 8.74 -9.11 32.14
N GLN A 368 10.01 -9.46 31.93
CA GLN A 368 11.14 -8.60 32.26
C GLN A 368 11.20 -7.44 31.25
N ALA A 369 11.91 -6.37 31.61
CA ALA A 369 12.16 -5.27 30.70
C ALA A 369 13.02 -5.73 29.51
N PHE A 370 12.69 -5.24 28.33
CA PHE A 370 13.43 -5.50 27.10
C PHE A 370 13.48 -4.24 26.23
N THR A 371 14.37 -4.25 25.25
CA THR A 371 14.49 -3.18 24.26
C THR A 371 13.72 -3.54 22.99
N MET A 372 13.15 -2.54 22.36
CA MET A 372 12.50 -2.64 21.06
C MET A 372 12.61 -1.30 20.32
N THR A 373 12.26 -1.31 19.03
CA THR A 373 12.12 -0.09 18.25
C THR A 373 10.64 0.30 18.20
N ASP A 374 10.33 1.56 18.54
CA ASP A 374 8.97 2.07 18.46
C ASP A 374 8.54 2.37 17.00
N LYS A 375 7.28 2.75 16.81
CA LYS A 375 6.73 3.11 15.48
C LYS A 375 7.40 4.31 14.80
N HIS A 376 8.17 5.10 15.53
CA HIS A 376 8.96 6.22 15.02
C HIS A 376 10.41 5.83 14.72
N GLY A 377 10.77 4.57 14.97
CA GLY A 377 12.12 4.05 14.79
C GLY A 377 13.09 4.46 15.89
N MET A 378 12.57 4.89 17.06
CA MET A 378 13.38 5.22 18.23
C MET A 378 13.55 3.98 19.11
N GLU A 379 14.76 3.83 19.68
CA GLU A 379 15.02 2.79 20.67
C GLU A 379 14.25 3.09 21.95
N THR A 380 13.48 2.11 22.42
CA THR A 380 12.64 2.21 23.61
C THR A 380 12.74 0.95 24.46
N CYS A 381 12.54 1.10 25.75
CA CYS A 381 12.43 -0.02 26.67
C CYS A 381 10.97 -0.30 26.97
N ALA A 382 10.61 -1.56 27.12
CA ALA A 382 9.23 -1.98 27.37
C ALA A 382 9.13 -3.11 28.38
N VAL A 383 8.01 -3.17 29.05
CA VAL A 383 7.47 -4.37 29.71
C VAL A 383 6.10 -4.65 29.17
N ILE A 384 5.76 -5.92 29.02
CA ILE A 384 4.45 -6.35 28.52
C ILE A 384 3.77 -7.25 29.53
N LYS A 385 2.42 -7.27 29.45
CA LYS A 385 1.59 -8.23 30.15
C LYS A 385 0.74 -8.97 29.14
N LEU A 386 0.79 -10.30 29.14
CA LEU A 386 -0.13 -11.10 28.34
C LEU A 386 -1.51 -11.07 29.01
N LYS A 387 -2.43 -10.28 28.43
CA LYS A 387 -3.76 -10.11 28.99
C LYS A 387 -4.67 -11.30 28.70
N ASN A 388 -4.58 -11.82 27.48
CA ASN A 388 -5.40 -12.94 27.04
C ASN A 388 -4.71 -13.73 25.92
N ARG A 389 -5.04 -15.02 25.80
CA ARG A 389 -4.62 -15.88 24.71
C ARG A 389 -5.81 -16.73 24.27
N ILE A 390 -6.20 -16.58 23.03
CA ILE A 390 -7.27 -17.33 22.39
C ILE A 390 -6.59 -18.41 21.55
N PRO A 391 -6.70 -19.69 21.90
CA PRO A 391 -6.09 -20.77 21.12
C PRO A 391 -6.64 -20.81 19.69
N ALA A 392 -5.85 -21.38 18.79
CA ALA A 392 -6.31 -21.63 17.42
C ALA A 392 -7.57 -22.53 17.44
N HIS A 393 -8.57 -22.14 16.66
CA HIS A 393 -9.85 -22.84 16.63
C HIS A 393 -10.56 -22.66 15.28
N ARG A 394 -11.60 -23.45 15.06
CA ARG A 394 -12.56 -23.19 13.97
C ARG A 394 -13.51 -22.08 14.40
N ALA A 395 -13.76 -21.13 13.50
CA ALA A 395 -14.56 -19.96 13.81
C ALA A 395 -15.93 -20.31 14.41
N SER A 396 -16.29 -19.63 15.48
CA SER A 396 -17.57 -19.78 16.15
C SER A 396 -18.42 -18.51 16.02
N ILE A 397 -19.74 -18.67 16.00
CA ILE A 397 -20.67 -17.53 15.87
C ILE A 397 -20.60 -16.60 17.11
N THR A 398 -20.21 -17.14 18.24
CA THR A 398 -20.14 -16.39 19.52
C THR A 398 -18.89 -15.52 19.61
N GLU A 399 -17.77 -16.00 19.12
CA GLU A 399 -16.46 -15.35 19.31
C GLU A 399 -15.99 -14.61 18.06
N ASP A 400 -16.35 -15.15 16.86
CA ASP A 400 -15.79 -14.70 15.58
C ASP A 400 -16.87 -14.14 14.63
N PHE A 401 -17.96 -13.66 15.20
CA PHE A 401 -19.11 -13.19 14.42
C PHE A 401 -18.75 -12.20 13.32
N GLN A 402 -17.81 -11.27 13.55
CA GLN A 402 -17.43 -10.27 12.56
C GLN A 402 -16.71 -10.90 11.35
N ILE A 403 -15.83 -11.88 11.60
CA ILE A 403 -15.12 -12.62 10.55
C ILE A 403 -16.14 -13.43 9.72
N LEU A 404 -17.02 -14.17 10.40
CA LEU A 404 -18.08 -14.94 9.75
C LEU A 404 -19.06 -14.05 8.96
N LYS A 405 -19.39 -12.87 9.52
CA LYS A 405 -20.20 -11.87 8.82
C LYS A 405 -19.51 -11.38 7.55
N GLY A 406 -18.22 -11.06 7.62
CA GLY A 406 -17.40 -10.65 6.46
C GLY A 406 -17.40 -11.72 5.36
N THR A 407 -17.27 -12.99 5.72
CA THR A 407 -17.34 -14.11 4.76
C THR A 407 -18.69 -14.16 4.04
N VAL A 408 -19.80 -14.01 4.77
CA VAL A 408 -21.14 -13.99 4.16
C VAL A 408 -21.36 -12.76 3.28
N GLU A 409 -20.83 -11.61 3.72
CA GLU A 409 -20.91 -10.35 2.98
C GLU A 409 -20.11 -10.43 1.67
N ALA A 410 -18.89 -10.96 1.70
CA ALA A 410 -18.06 -11.17 0.52
C ALA A 410 -18.77 -12.09 -0.49
N LYS A 411 -19.32 -13.22 -0.03
CA LYS A 411 -20.06 -14.14 -0.89
C LYS A 411 -21.30 -13.51 -1.53
N LYS A 412 -22.11 -12.80 -0.74
CA LYS A 412 -23.28 -12.09 -1.28
C LYS A 412 -22.89 -11.00 -2.28
N SER A 413 -21.79 -10.30 -2.00
CA SER A 413 -21.24 -9.30 -2.93
C SER A 413 -20.83 -9.94 -4.25
N GLU A 414 -20.15 -11.07 -4.19
CA GLU A 414 -19.77 -11.83 -5.39
C GLU A 414 -21.01 -12.32 -6.18
N GLU A 415 -21.98 -12.95 -5.51
CA GLU A 415 -23.23 -13.39 -6.13
C GLU A 415 -23.98 -12.22 -6.79
N MET A 416 -24.05 -11.07 -6.12
CA MET A 416 -24.68 -9.86 -6.66
C MET A 416 -23.95 -9.33 -7.89
N ILE A 417 -22.62 -9.29 -7.86
CA ILE A 417 -21.80 -8.88 -9.02
C ILE A 417 -21.97 -9.87 -10.18
N GLN A 418 -21.95 -11.16 -9.93
CA GLN A 418 -22.16 -12.18 -10.97
C GLN A 418 -23.54 -12.05 -11.62
N GLN A 419 -24.58 -11.83 -10.81
CA GLN A 419 -25.93 -11.62 -11.33
C GLN A 419 -26.01 -10.33 -12.14
N TRP A 420 -25.40 -9.25 -11.63
CA TRP A 420 -25.35 -7.98 -12.33
C TRP A 420 -24.66 -8.10 -13.70
N ILE A 421 -23.53 -8.82 -13.80
CA ILE A 421 -22.83 -9.06 -15.07
C ILE A 421 -23.77 -9.78 -16.05
N LYS A 422 -24.46 -10.87 -15.62
CA LYS A 422 -25.39 -11.60 -16.44
C LYS A 422 -26.56 -10.73 -16.96
N ASP A 423 -27.04 -9.81 -16.13
CA ASP A 423 -28.13 -8.91 -16.53
C ASP A 423 -27.63 -7.81 -17.47
N LYS A 424 -26.42 -7.29 -17.24
CA LYS A 424 -25.79 -6.30 -18.13
C LYS A 424 -25.40 -6.87 -19.48
N GLN A 425 -24.97 -8.11 -19.55
CA GLN A 425 -24.77 -8.80 -20.83
C GLN A 425 -26.03 -8.79 -21.71
N LYS A 426 -27.24 -8.87 -21.12
CA LYS A 426 -28.51 -8.85 -21.86
C LYS A 426 -28.87 -7.45 -22.38
N SER A 427 -28.49 -6.39 -21.66
CA SER A 427 -28.90 -5.01 -21.91
C SER A 427 -27.87 -4.15 -22.61
N THR A 428 -26.60 -4.55 -22.57
CA THR A 428 -25.49 -3.81 -23.20
C THR A 428 -25.21 -4.36 -24.59
N TYR A 429 -24.88 -3.49 -25.54
CA TYR A 429 -24.42 -3.93 -26.86
C TYR A 429 -23.07 -4.64 -26.73
N VAL A 430 -22.99 -5.87 -27.23
CA VAL A 430 -21.75 -6.65 -27.25
C VAL A 430 -21.56 -7.24 -28.64
N ARG A 431 -20.38 -7.03 -29.22
CA ARG A 431 -19.96 -7.63 -30.48
C ARG A 431 -18.61 -8.29 -30.29
N ILE A 432 -18.50 -9.55 -30.71
CA ILE A 432 -17.25 -10.34 -30.66
C ILE A 432 -16.88 -10.70 -32.10
N ASN A 433 -15.60 -10.54 -32.45
CA ASN A 433 -15.07 -11.01 -33.73
C ASN A 433 -15.18 -12.55 -33.80
N GLU A 434 -15.47 -13.10 -34.98
CA GLU A 434 -15.77 -14.52 -35.16
C GLU A 434 -14.67 -15.45 -34.63
N ASP A 435 -13.41 -15.09 -34.86
CA ASP A 435 -12.24 -15.86 -34.42
C ASP A 435 -12.12 -15.94 -32.88
N TRP A 436 -12.81 -15.05 -32.16
CA TRP A 436 -12.77 -14.94 -30.69
C TRP A 436 -14.03 -15.46 -29.99
N ARG A 437 -14.98 -16.01 -30.72
CA ARG A 437 -16.26 -16.52 -30.18
C ARG A 437 -16.15 -17.94 -29.62
N ASN A 438 -15.21 -18.74 -30.11
CA ASN A 438 -15.10 -20.15 -29.76
C ASN A 438 -14.31 -20.35 -28.45
N CYS A 439 -14.88 -19.86 -27.35
CA CYS A 439 -14.30 -19.95 -26.01
C CYS A 439 -15.35 -20.46 -25.00
N ASP A 440 -14.86 -21.16 -23.99
CA ASP A 440 -15.66 -21.54 -22.82
C ASP A 440 -15.64 -20.38 -21.81
N PHE A 441 -16.56 -19.42 -22.03
CA PHE A 441 -16.64 -18.22 -21.21
C PHE A 441 -17.28 -18.50 -19.86
N THR A 442 -16.79 -17.85 -18.81
CA THR A 442 -17.38 -17.88 -17.46
C THR A 442 -18.84 -17.38 -17.48
N TYR A 443 -19.12 -16.43 -18.35
CA TYR A 443 -20.46 -15.88 -18.56
C TYR A 443 -20.93 -16.14 -20.00
N PRO A 444 -21.70 -17.19 -20.26
CA PRO A 444 -22.05 -17.60 -21.62
C PRO A 444 -22.94 -16.60 -22.38
N GLY A 445 -23.48 -15.58 -21.72
CA GLY A 445 -24.30 -14.55 -22.35
C GLY A 445 -23.55 -13.59 -23.30
N TRP A 446 -22.25 -13.74 -23.50
CA TRP A 446 -21.48 -12.95 -24.45
C TRP A 446 -21.76 -13.27 -25.93
N VAL A 447 -22.01 -14.54 -26.21
CA VAL A 447 -22.31 -15.00 -27.58
C VAL A 447 -23.83 -15.12 -27.70
N ARG A 448 -24.40 -14.26 -28.54
CA ARG A 448 -25.84 -14.27 -28.91
C ARG A 448 -26.01 -14.76 -30.30
#